data_080810eb63fce67c2552527a0b56997d
#
_entry.id   080810eb63fce67c2552527a0b56997d
#
_cell.length_a   1.000
_cell.length_b   1.000
_cell.length_c   1.000
_cell.angle_alpha   90.00
_cell.angle_beta   90.00
_cell.angle_gamma   90.00
#
_symmetry.space_group_name_H-M   'P 1'
#
loop_
_entity.id
_entity.type
_entity.pdbx_description
1 polymer ?
#
loop_
_entity_poly.entity_id
_entity_poly.type
_entity_poly.pdbx_seq_one_letter_code
_entity_poly.pdbx_strand_id
1 'polypeptide(L)'
;MLNKFCLILSISIIFCSIIPAFAAEETKMITAPAGVLMEAQTGKILYENNPHEQRPCASVTKVMTLLLVFEAIDSGKLSLDTTITASEHAASMGGSDIWLEPGETMSAGDMIKATVVASANDAAVALAEQVSGSEESFVEQMNNRAKELGMKDTVFKNCNGLDEDGHITSAYDVAVMSRELIKHEKIFDYTSVWIDYLRGGKTQLVNTNKLLKTYKGITGLKTGTTDDAGCCISATATRDGMSLIGVVLGCDNGKQRFADAAALLDYGFANYSVKELSVPEDMPVDIGVDNGMESSVGIKCDVNSGFVTGKASADEITSTLDLPESLEAPVEEGQIIGKLSFEANGEKRDFQIAAAGNVEPITFGGVFKTALNSLLAL
;
A
#
# COMPACT_ATOMS: atom_id res chain seq x y z
N MET A 1 57.98 -25.24 -73.31
CA MET A 1 56.76 -24.43 -73.17
C MET A 1 56.35 -24.54 -71.68
N LEU A 2 56.67 -23.53 -70.93
CA LEU A 2 56.48 -23.54 -69.45
C LEU A 2 55.42 -22.48 -69.09
N ASN A 3 54.22 -22.94 -68.70
CA ASN A 3 53.13 -22.05 -68.24
C ASN A 3 53.43 -21.65 -66.81
N LYS A 4 53.61 -20.36 -66.57
CA LYS A 4 53.72 -19.76 -65.28
C LYS A 4 52.27 -19.43 -64.79
N PHE A 5 51.78 -20.12 -63.75
CA PHE A 5 50.62 -19.81 -63.03
C PHE A 5 50.97 -18.76 -61.96
N CYS A 6 50.42 -17.57 -62.11
CA CYS A 6 50.53 -16.48 -61.09
C CYS A 6 49.39 -16.62 -60.05
N LEU A 7 49.73 -16.99 -58.82
CA LEU A 7 48.79 -17.10 -57.72
C LEU A 7 48.70 -15.72 -57.07
N ILE A 8 47.55 -15.02 -57.25
CA ILE A 8 47.26 -13.76 -56.57
C ILE A 8 46.64 -14.10 -55.24
N LEU A 9 47.37 -13.87 -54.16
CA LEU A 9 46.88 -14.02 -52.79
C LEU A 9 46.17 -12.70 -52.34
N SER A 10 44.83 -12.70 -52.31
CA SER A 10 44.06 -11.56 -51.82
C SER A 10 43.98 -11.61 -50.29
N ILE A 11 44.73 -10.77 -49.62
CA ILE A 11 44.62 -10.57 -48.18
C ILE A 11 43.46 -9.62 -47.90
N SER A 12 42.31 -10.18 -47.46
CA SER A 12 41.19 -9.36 -46.92
C SER A 12 41.50 -8.97 -45.48
N ILE A 13 41.87 -7.71 -45.28
CA ILE A 13 42.01 -7.14 -43.94
C ILE A 13 40.59 -6.78 -43.44
N ILE A 14 40.08 -7.62 -42.54
CA ILE A 14 38.84 -7.30 -41.81
C ILE A 14 39.19 -6.26 -40.74
N PHE A 15 38.86 -5.01 -41.03
CA PHE A 15 38.88 -3.95 -40.02
C PHE A 15 37.69 -4.17 -39.06
N CYS A 16 37.95 -4.86 -37.94
CA CYS A 16 37.00 -4.95 -36.82
C CYS A 16 37.01 -3.61 -36.10
N SER A 17 36.12 -2.69 -36.50
CA SER A 17 35.91 -1.47 -35.78
C SER A 17 35.26 -1.80 -34.44
N ILE A 18 36.07 -1.79 -33.36
CA ILE A 18 35.61 -1.81 -31.99
C ILE A 18 34.91 -0.44 -31.77
N ILE A 19 33.59 -0.40 -31.92
CA ILE A 19 32.79 0.71 -31.44
C ILE A 19 32.77 0.56 -29.92
N PRO A 20 33.34 1.48 -29.15
CA PRO A 20 33.14 1.45 -27.71
C PRO A 20 31.63 1.62 -27.47
N ALA A 21 31.00 0.60 -26.93
CA ALA A 21 29.67 0.74 -26.35
C ALA A 21 29.82 1.74 -25.18
N PHE A 22 29.55 3.00 -25.45
CA PHE A 22 29.23 3.92 -24.37
C PHE A 22 27.98 3.36 -23.71
N ALA A 23 28.13 2.68 -22.58
CA ALA A 23 27.05 2.47 -21.66
C ALA A 23 26.54 3.88 -21.33
N ALA A 24 25.34 4.20 -21.84
CA ALA A 24 24.64 5.39 -21.39
C ALA A 24 24.55 5.24 -19.85
N GLU A 25 25.20 6.11 -19.13
CA GLU A 25 25.01 6.24 -17.69
C GLU A 25 23.49 6.48 -17.53
N GLU A 26 22.78 5.47 -17.05
CA GLU A 26 21.37 5.65 -16.68
C GLU A 26 21.35 6.81 -15.68
N THR A 27 20.88 7.95 -16.12
CA THR A 27 20.72 9.12 -15.25
C THR A 27 19.74 8.71 -14.15
N LYS A 28 20.28 8.40 -12.97
CA LYS A 28 19.47 8.03 -11.80
C LYS A 28 18.44 9.13 -11.57
N MET A 29 17.17 8.76 -11.54
CA MET A 29 16.05 9.69 -11.28
C MET A 29 16.17 10.34 -9.91
N ILE A 30 16.71 9.62 -8.93
CA ILE A 30 16.91 10.06 -7.57
C ILE A 30 18.40 10.01 -7.20
N THR A 31 18.79 10.86 -6.29
CA THR A 31 20.15 10.89 -5.76
C THR A 31 20.30 10.07 -4.47
N ALA A 32 19.18 9.72 -3.82
CA ALA A 32 19.14 8.85 -2.66
C ALA A 32 19.77 7.47 -2.94
N PRO A 33 20.49 6.89 -1.96
CA PRO A 33 21.06 5.55 -2.10
C PRO A 33 20.04 4.47 -2.40
N ALA A 34 18.86 4.53 -1.76
CA ALA A 34 17.77 3.59 -1.96
C ALA A 34 16.43 4.30 -2.12
N GLY A 35 15.57 3.78 -3.00
CA GLY A 35 14.22 4.33 -3.19
C GLY A 35 13.32 3.43 -4.03
N VAL A 36 12.02 3.60 -3.83
CA VAL A 36 10.94 2.85 -4.50
C VAL A 36 9.78 3.79 -4.79
N LEU A 37 9.16 3.60 -5.94
CA LEU A 37 7.84 4.13 -6.24
C LEU A 37 6.86 2.97 -6.44
N MET A 38 5.80 2.95 -5.65
CA MET A 38 4.74 1.94 -5.70
C MET A 38 3.39 2.60 -5.99
N GLU A 39 2.57 1.97 -6.84
CA GLU A 39 1.15 2.31 -6.92
C GLU A 39 0.40 1.63 -5.77
N ALA A 40 -0.40 2.42 -5.05
CA ALA A 40 -0.93 2.03 -3.74
C ALA A 40 -2.01 0.94 -3.81
N GLN A 41 -2.92 0.99 -4.78
CA GLN A 41 -4.02 0.05 -4.89
C GLN A 41 -3.54 -1.34 -5.30
N THR A 42 -2.69 -1.41 -6.31
CA THR A 42 -2.23 -2.67 -6.90
C THR A 42 -0.98 -3.23 -6.22
N GLY A 43 -0.16 -2.37 -5.60
CA GLY A 43 1.17 -2.72 -5.10
C GLY A 43 2.23 -2.82 -6.19
N LYS A 44 1.91 -2.38 -7.42
CA LYS A 44 2.86 -2.43 -8.55
C LYS A 44 4.03 -1.46 -8.34
N ILE A 45 5.24 -1.98 -8.50
CA ILE A 45 6.45 -1.17 -8.47
C ILE A 45 6.61 -0.48 -9.83
N LEU A 46 6.73 0.85 -9.80
CA LEU A 46 6.86 1.70 -10.99
C LEU A 46 8.30 2.20 -11.18
N TYR A 47 9.07 2.27 -10.10
CA TYR A 47 10.49 2.59 -10.12
C TYR A 47 11.16 1.99 -8.90
N GLU A 48 12.42 1.58 -9.06
CA GLU A 48 13.26 1.07 -7.98
C GLU A 48 14.72 1.46 -8.16
N ASN A 49 15.38 1.73 -7.05
CA ASN A 49 16.82 1.91 -6.94
C ASN A 49 17.25 1.29 -5.62
N ASN A 50 18.03 0.22 -5.65
CA ASN A 50 18.44 -0.56 -4.49
C ASN A 50 17.27 -0.85 -3.51
N PRO A 51 16.13 -1.41 -3.98
CA PRO A 51 14.88 -1.48 -3.22
C PRO A 51 15.01 -2.31 -1.94
N HIS A 52 15.90 -3.29 -1.93
CA HIS A 52 16.12 -4.25 -0.84
C HIS A 52 17.41 -3.99 -0.03
N GLU A 53 18.07 -2.85 -0.27
CA GLU A 53 19.22 -2.47 0.54
C GLU A 53 18.78 -2.17 1.98
N GLN A 54 19.32 -2.95 2.93
CA GLN A 54 19.01 -2.79 4.35
C GLN A 54 19.66 -1.53 4.91
N ARG A 55 18.84 -0.63 5.48
CA ARG A 55 19.24 0.65 6.04
C ARG A 55 18.40 1.01 7.26
N PRO A 56 18.92 1.80 8.21
CA PRO A 56 18.07 2.47 9.18
C PRO A 56 17.15 3.46 8.45
N CYS A 57 15.97 3.69 9.00
CA CYS A 57 14.98 4.59 8.40
C CYS A 57 14.50 5.71 9.34
N ALA A 58 15.13 5.82 10.50
CA ALA A 58 14.74 6.80 11.52
C ALA A 58 13.23 6.73 11.83
N SER A 59 12.61 7.88 12.09
CA SER A 59 11.18 7.98 12.41
C SER A 59 10.22 7.52 11.31
N VAL A 60 10.68 7.04 10.14
CA VAL A 60 9.81 6.31 9.19
C VAL A 60 9.33 4.98 9.81
N THR A 61 10.05 4.44 10.79
CA THR A 61 9.62 3.34 11.67
C THR A 61 8.20 3.53 12.20
N LYS A 62 7.79 4.76 12.53
CA LYS A 62 6.46 5.08 13.05
C LYS A 62 5.31 4.78 12.08
N VAL A 63 5.61 4.47 10.81
CA VAL A 63 4.60 3.94 9.88
C VAL A 63 4.09 2.60 10.38
N MET A 64 4.97 1.69 10.83
CA MET A 64 4.55 0.41 11.42
C MET A 64 3.86 0.63 12.77
N THR A 65 4.35 1.55 13.58
CA THR A 65 3.71 1.91 14.85
C THR A 65 2.28 2.37 14.65
N LEU A 66 2.07 3.30 13.71
CA LEU A 66 0.75 3.80 13.37
C LEU A 66 -0.13 2.71 12.73
N LEU A 67 0.43 1.82 11.92
CA LEU A 67 -0.32 0.68 11.37
C LEU A 67 -0.93 -0.17 12.48
N LEU A 68 -0.14 -0.61 13.45
CA LEU A 68 -0.63 -1.41 14.58
C LEU A 68 -1.63 -0.65 15.45
N VAL A 69 -1.43 0.66 15.64
CA VAL A 69 -2.39 1.52 16.37
C VAL A 69 -3.73 1.60 15.62
N PHE A 70 -3.72 1.78 14.31
CA PHE A 70 -4.97 1.82 13.52
C PHE A 70 -5.63 0.44 13.43
N GLU A 71 -4.88 -0.64 13.33
CA GLU A 71 -5.41 -2.01 13.43
C GLU A 71 -6.07 -2.27 14.79
N ALA A 72 -5.50 -1.73 15.89
CA ALA A 72 -6.12 -1.79 17.22
C ALA A 72 -7.41 -0.97 17.30
N ILE A 73 -7.49 0.16 16.61
CA ILE A 73 -8.72 0.98 16.52
C ILE A 73 -9.79 0.24 15.72
N ASP A 74 -9.46 -0.30 14.57
CA ASP A 74 -10.43 -0.98 13.69
C ASP A 74 -10.96 -2.28 14.32
N SER A 75 -10.14 -2.97 15.13
CA SER A 75 -10.57 -4.14 15.92
C SER A 75 -11.35 -3.78 17.20
N GLY A 76 -11.52 -2.49 17.52
CA GLY A 76 -12.21 -2.02 18.72
C GLY A 76 -11.42 -2.16 20.01
N LYS A 77 -10.15 -2.53 19.97
CA LYS A 77 -9.25 -2.62 21.15
C LYS A 77 -8.84 -1.23 21.65
N LEU A 78 -8.79 -0.25 20.77
CA LEU A 78 -8.47 1.14 21.05
C LEU A 78 -9.54 2.06 20.45
N SER A 79 -9.83 3.17 21.08
CA SER A 79 -10.67 4.25 20.55
C SER A 79 -9.86 5.54 20.49
N LEU A 80 -10.17 6.43 19.55
CA LEU A 80 -9.54 7.76 19.50
C LEU A 80 -9.73 8.57 20.78
N ASP A 81 -10.82 8.32 21.51
CA ASP A 81 -11.15 8.99 22.78
C ASP A 81 -10.53 8.28 23.99
N THR A 82 -9.85 7.12 23.82
CA THR A 82 -9.18 6.42 24.93
C THR A 82 -8.15 7.34 25.54
N THR A 83 -8.26 7.52 26.87
CA THR A 83 -7.28 8.27 27.64
C THR A 83 -6.03 7.43 27.84
N ILE A 84 -4.89 7.91 27.36
CA ILE A 84 -3.56 7.27 27.50
C ILE A 84 -2.79 8.04 28.54
N THR A 85 -2.16 7.32 29.48
CA THR A 85 -1.29 7.89 30.50
C THR A 85 0.18 7.64 30.11
N ALA A 86 0.98 8.69 30.04
CA ALA A 86 2.40 8.58 29.75
C ALA A 86 3.13 7.92 30.93
N SER A 87 3.86 6.86 30.64
CA SER A 87 4.76 6.21 31.59
C SER A 87 6.04 7.04 31.80
N GLU A 88 6.83 6.69 32.81
CA GLU A 88 8.18 7.25 33.00
C GLU A 88 9.06 6.92 31.77
N HIS A 89 8.91 5.72 31.20
CA HIS A 89 9.64 5.32 30.01
C HIS A 89 9.26 6.19 28.80
N ALA A 90 8.00 6.32 28.47
CA ALA A 90 7.53 7.18 27.36
C ALA A 90 8.00 8.62 27.54
N ALA A 91 7.86 9.19 28.73
CA ALA A 91 8.29 10.56 29.06
C ALA A 91 9.82 10.77 29.03
N SER A 92 10.62 9.69 29.14
CA SER A 92 12.09 9.75 29.08
C SER A 92 12.65 9.74 27.66
N MET A 93 11.80 9.57 26.63
CA MET A 93 12.26 9.55 25.26
C MET A 93 12.90 10.89 24.88
N GLY A 94 13.95 10.80 24.05
CA GLY A 94 14.63 11.94 23.48
C GLY A 94 14.34 12.12 21.99
N GLY A 95 14.91 13.15 21.41
CA GLY A 95 14.77 13.47 20.01
C GLY A 95 13.55 14.37 19.73
N SER A 96 12.67 13.97 18.84
CA SER A 96 11.42 14.70 18.58
C SER A 96 10.36 14.32 19.61
N ASP A 97 9.93 15.28 20.44
CA ASP A 97 9.01 15.05 21.55
C ASP A 97 7.95 16.14 21.64
N ILE A 98 6.86 15.84 22.31
CA ILE A 98 5.88 16.83 22.80
C ILE A 98 6.09 17.12 24.31
N TRP A 99 7.19 16.59 24.87
CA TRP A 99 7.58 16.73 26.28
C TRP A 99 6.47 16.26 27.24
N LEU A 100 6.06 14.99 27.07
CA LEU A 100 5.14 14.36 28.02
C LEU A 100 5.78 14.28 29.41
N GLU A 101 5.01 14.64 30.42
CA GLU A 101 5.40 14.39 31.81
C GLU A 101 4.92 13.01 32.26
N PRO A 102 5.68 12.30 33.15
CA PRO A 102 5.20 11.05 33.73
C PRO A 102 3.85 11.24 34.41
N GLY A 103 2.86 10.40 34.03
CA GLY A 103 1.49 10.50 34.51
C GLY A 103 0.60 11.52 33.75
N GLU A 104 1.15 12.26 32.79
CA GLU A 104 0.33 13.12 31.91
C GLU A 104 -0.61 12.25 31.07
N THR A 105 -1.84 12.74 30.91
CA THR A 105 -2.87 12.02 30.13
C THR A 105 -3.29 12.79 28.91
N MET A 106 -3.45 12.07 27.80
CA MET A 106 -3.96 12.58 26.53
C MET A 106 -4.87 11.56 25.86
N SER A 107 -5.75 12.00 24.96
CA SER A 107 -6.50 11.07 24.10
C SER A 107 -5.58 10.34 23.12
N ALA A 108 -5.95 9.11 22.73
CA ALA A 108 -5.23 8.37 21.68
C ALA A 108 -5.17 9.19 20.37
N GLY A 109 -6.24 9.92 20.02
CA GLY A 109 -6.25 10.83 18.87
C GLY A 109 -5.20 11.93 18.95
N ASP A 110 -4.99 12.54 20.12
CA ASP A 110 -3.95 13.55 20.31
C ASP A 110 -2.54 12.95 20.31
N MET A 111 -2.35 11.74 20.85
CA MET A 111 -1.07 11.01 20.77
C MET A 111 -0.75 10.61 19.32
N ILE A 112 -1.73 10.15 18.54
CA ILE A 112 -1.58 9.88 17.10
C ILE A 112 -1.19 11.17 16.36
N LYS A 113 -1.88 12.28 16.64
CA LYS A 113 -1.58 13.60 16.07
C LYS A 113 -0.12 14.01 16.35
N ALA A 114 0.34 13.88 17.60
CA ALA A 114 1.71 14.18 17.98
C ALA A 114 2.73 13.30 17.23
N THR A 115 2.46 12.00 17.16
CA THR A 115 3.29 11.00 16.47
C THR A 115 3.42 11.28 14.97
N VAL A 116 2.32 11.67 14.32
CA VAL A 116 2.29 11.97 12.88
C VAL A 116 2.90 13.33 12.59
N VAL A 117 2.37 14.40 13.20
CA VAL A 117 2.66 15.79 12.84
C VAL A 117 4.05 16.22 13.32
N ALA A 118 4.32 16.06 14.62
CA ALA A 118 5.60 16.44 15.21
C ALA A 118 6.63 15.30 15.21
N SER A 119 6.24 14.09 14.80
CA SER A 119 7.10 12.91 14.89
C SER A 119 7.48 12.52 16.33
N ALA A 120 6.63 12.84 17.32
CA ALA A 120 6.91 12.70 18.74
C ALA A 120 7.22 11.24 19.13
N ASN A 121 8.40 11.03 19.73
CA ASN A 121 8.87 9.72 20.18
C ASN A 121 8.15 9.28 21.45
N ASP A 122 7.99 10.20 22.40
CA ASP A 122 7.26 10.02 23.65
C ASP A 122 5.80 9.59 23.41
N ALA A 123 5.11 10.26 22.50
CA ALA A 123 3.75 9.89 22.11
C ALA A 123 3.69 8.51 21.41
N ALA A 124 4.68 8.18 20.59
CA ALA A 124 4.75 6.89 19.90
C ALA A 124 4.92 5.73 20.90
N VAL A 125 5.78 5.90 21.92
CA VAL A 125 6.01 4.92 22.99
C VAL A 125 4.74 4.79 23.84
N ALA A 126 4.10 5.90 24.22
CA ALA A 126 2.86 5.86 25.01
C ALA A 126 1.73 5.12 24.26
N LEU A 127 1.62 5.29 22.93
CA LEU A 127 0.69 4.52 22.10
C LEU A 127 1.04 3.03 22.07
N ALA A 128 2.33 2.70 21.93
CA ALA A 128 2.83 1.32 21.90
C ALA A 128 2.51 0.60 23.21
N GLU A 129 2.80 1.23 24.34
CA GLU A 129 2.49 0.70 25.67
C GLU A 129 0.99 0.51 25.88
N GLN A 130 0.16 1.45 25.41
CA GLN A 130 -1.31 1.34 25.50
C GLN A 130 -1.84 0.15 24.70
N VAL A 131 -1.29 -0.12 23.51
CA VAL A 131 -1.75 -1.22 22.64
C VAL A 131 -1.29 -2.58 23.14
N SER A 132 -0.07 -2.67 23.68
CA SER A 132 0.60 -3.96 23.93
C SER A 132 1.06 -4.17 25.39
N GLY A 133 0.87 -3.19 26.26
CA GLY A 133 1.27 -3.23 27.67
C GLY A 133 2.72 -2.80 27.92
N SER A 134 3.63 -2.95 26.94
CA SER A 134 4.99 -2.42 26.98
C SER A 134 5.53 -2.17 25.57
N GLU A 135 6.59 -1.35 25.43
CA GLU A 135 7.27 -1.14 24.15
C GLU A 135 7.88 -2.44 23.63
N GLU A 136 8.47 -3.30 24.48
CA GLU A 136 9.06 -4.57 24.05
C GLU A 136 8.00 -5.49 23.42
N SER A 137 6.84 -5.63 24.06
CA SER A 137 5.74 -6.44 23.51
C SER A 137 5.20 -5.85 22.20
N PHE A 138 5.20 -4.53 22.07
CA PHE A 138 4.81 -3.85 20.85
C PHE A 138 5.82 -4.07 19.71
N VAL A 139 7.11 -4.00 20.00
CA VAL A 139 8.19 -4.29 19.04
C VAL A 139 8.11 -5.74 18.55
N GLU A 140 7.77 -6.68 19.43
CA GLU A 140 7.51 -8.07 19.03
C GLU A 140 6.34 -8.14 18.04
N GLN A 141 5.24 -7.42 18.29
CA GLN A 141 4.11 -7.33 17.35
C GLN A 141 4.52 -6.66 16.03
N MET A 142 5.33 -5.57 16.05
CA MET A 142 5.85 -4.94 14.82
C MET A 142 6.63 -5.96 13.96
N ASN A 143 7.52 -6.75 14.58
CA ASN A 143 8.29 -7.76 13.87
C ASN A 143 7.43 -8.93 13.36
N ASN A 144 6.40 -9.33 14.09
CA ASN A 144 5.45 -10.33 13.62
C ASN A 144 4.63 -9.81 12.46
N ARG A 145 4.14 -8.56 12.52
CA ARG A 145 3.40 -7.93 11.44
C ARG A 145 4.26 -7.75 10.19
N ALA A 146 5.53 -7.36 10.35
CA ALA A 146 6.48 -7.30 9.25
C ALA A 146 6.62 -8.65 8.52
N LYS A 147 6.71 -9.77 9.26
CA LYS A 147 6.75 -11.12 8.68
C LYS A 147 5.46 -11.46 7.91
N GLU A 148 4.30 -11.14 8.48
CA GLU A 148 2.99 -11.35 7.83
C GLU A 148 2.86 -10.58 6.52
N LEU A 149 3.40 -9.36 6.49
CA LEU A 149 3.43 -8.51 5.29
C LEU A 149 4.51 -8.92 4.28
N GLY A 150 5.36 -9.89 4.61
CA GLY A 150 6.46 -10.34 3.76
C GLY A 150 7.64 -9.37 3.69
N MET A 151 7.81 -8.49 4.69
CA MET A 151 8.90 -7.53 4.82
C MET A 151 10.17 -8.26 5.27
N LYS A 152 10.94 -8.77 4.30
CA LYS A 152 12.07 -9.68 4.55
C LYS A 152 13.34 -8.96 4.98
N ASP A 153 13.43 -7.67 4.72
CA ASP A 153 14.61 -6.85 4.96
C ASP A 153 14.50 -6.05 6.27
N THR A 154 13.44 -6.30 7.07
CA THR A 154 13.07 -5.45 8.21
C THR A 154 13.22 -6.16 9.54
N VAL A 155 13.89 -5.46 10.46
CA VAL A 155 13.93 -5.80 11.90
C VAL A 155 13.73 -4.52 12.70
N PHE A 156 12.70 -4.48 13.52
CA PHE A 156 12.43 -3.40 14.47
C PHE A 156 13.05 -3.72 15.84
N LYS A 157 13.67 -2.72 16.48
CA LYS A 157 14.21 -2.78 17.84
C LYS A 157 13.47 -1.86 18.80
N ASN A 158 12.88 -0.78 18.27
CA ASN A 158 12.04 0.16 19.01
C ASN A 158 10.88 0.62 18.14
N CYS A 159 9.89 1.29 18.74
CA CYS A 159 8.69 1.73 18.03
C CYS A 159 8.78 3.15 17.44
N ASN A 160 9.87 3.88 17.69
CA ASN A 160 9.98 5.30 17.36
C ASN A 160 11.03 5.62 16.28
N GLY A 161 12.00 4.70 16.06
CA GLY A 161 13.05 4.81 15.04
C GLY A 161 14.26 5.61 15.50
N LEU A 162 14.55 5.66 16.79
CA LEU A 162 15.85 6.08 17.29
C LEU A 162 16.91 5.05 16.86
N ASP A 163 18.15 5.53 16.65
CA ASP A 163 19.26 4.68 16.22
C ASP A 163 19.53 3.57 17.24
N GLU A 164 19.50 2.34 16.76
CA GLU A 164 19.76 1.14 17.56
C GLU A 164 20.33 0.05 16.64
N ASP A 165 21.36 -0.64 17.13
CA ASP A 165 22.06 -1.66 16.34
C ASP A 165 21.12 -2.78 15.87
N GLY A 166 21.09 -2.99 14.56
CA GLY A 166 20.18 -3.95 13.93
C GLY A 166 18.74 -3.48 13.73
N HIS A 167 18.44 -2.18 13.98
CA HIS A 167 17.16 -1.57 13.58
C HIS A 167 17.22 -1.14 12.12
N ILE A 168 16.77 -2.02 11.22
CA ILE A 168 16.94 -1.89 9.77
C ILE A 168 15.66 -2.21 9.03
N THR A 169 15.56 -1.66 7.81
CA THR A 169 14.49 -1.93 6.83
C THR A 169 15.02 -1.69 5.42
N SER A 170 14.17 -1.83 4.40
CA SER A 170 14.46 -1.46 3.02
C SER A 170 13.41 -0.50 2.45
N ALA A 171 13.73 0.17 1.33
CA ALA A 171 12.77 1.06 0.68
C ALA A 171 11.50 0.30 0.21
N TYR A 172 11.67 -0.94 -0.22
CA TYR A 172 10.56 -1.83 -0.59
C TYR A 172 9.66 -2.14 0.61
N ASP A 173 10.25 -2.57 1.73
CA ASP A 173 9.49 -2.91 2.92
C ASP A 173 8.77 -1.70 3.52
N VAL A 174 9.40 -0.51 3.47
CA VAL A 174 8.73 0.75 3.84
C VAL A 174 7.54 1.04 2.94
N ALA A 175 7.64 0.81 1.64
CA ALA A 175 6.49 0.98 0.73
C ALA A 175 5.38 -0.02 1.06
N VAL A 176 5.71 -1.27 1.40
CA VAL A 176 4.74 -2.30 1.81
C VAL A 176 3.98 -1.88 3.07
N MET A 177 4.68 -1.51 4.17
CA MET A 177 3.98 -1.09 5.39
C MET A 177 3.22 0.23 5.21
N SER A 178 3.71 1.13 4.36
CA SER A 178 3.00 2.37 4.02
C SER A 178 1.69 2.09 3.29
N ARG A 179 1.71 1.13 2.36
CA ARG A 179 0.53 0.68 1.62
C ARG A 179 -0.52 0.10 2.56
N GLU A 180 -0.12 -0.69 3.56
CA GLU A 180 -1.04 -1.21 4.55
C GLU A 180 -1.64 -0.11 5.43
N LEU A 181 -0.81 0.81 5.93
CA LEU A 181 -1.28 1.92 6.77
C LEU A 181 -2.32 2.79 6.06
N ILE A 182 -2.12 3.11 4.79
CA ILE A 182 -3.06 3.99 4.06
C ILE A 182 -4.40 3.34 3.70
N LYS A 183 -4.59 2.04 3.93
CA LYS A 183 -5.90 1.39 3.86
C LYS A 183 -6.82 1.85 4.99
N HIS A 184 -6.25 2.31 6.10
CA HIS A 184 -6.95 2.96 7.20
C HIS A 184 -7.15 4.44 6.88
N GLU A 185 -8.17 4.79 6.11
CA GLU A 185 -8.36 6.14 5.54
C GLU A 185 -8.30 7.27 6.58
N LYS A 186 -8.68 7.00 7.83
CA LYS A 186 -8.58 7.96 8.94
C LYS A 186 -7.15 8.48 9.21
N ILE A 187 -6.11 7.79 8.74
CA ILE A 187 -4.73 8.27 8.87
C ILE A 187 -4.55 9.62 8.16
N PHE A 188 -5.27 9.86 7.07
CA PHE A 188 -5.16 11.09 6.30
C PHE A 188 -5.69 12.32 7.04
N ASP A 189 -6.54 12.14 8.04
CA ASP A 189 -6.99 13.22 8.94
C ASP A 189 -5.81 13.83 9.72
N TYR A 190 -4.71 13.08 9.88
CA TYR A 190 -3.51 13.49 10.58
C TYR A 190 -2.36 13.84 9.64
N THR A 191 -2.11 13.00 8.62
CA THR A 191 -0.91 13.12 7.75
C THR A 191 -0.99 14.30 6.79
N SER A 192 -2.20 14.75 6.42
CA SER A 192 -2.42 15.90 5.54
C SER A 192 -2.37 17.28 6.26
N VAL A 193 -2.28 17.28 7.59
CA VAL A 193 -2.29 18.51 8.40
C VAL A 193 -0.91 19.13 8.46
N TRP A 194 -0.81 20.43 8.16
CA TRP A 194 0.45 21.18 8.25
C TRP A 194 0.73 21.73 9.66
N ILE A 195 -0.26 22.31 10.31
CA ILE A 195 -0.17 22.85 11.69
C ILE A 195 -1.40 22.39 12.47
N ASP A 196 -1.17 21.95 13.71
CA ASP A 196 -2.22 21.61 14.67
C ASP A 196 -1.76 21.95 16.09
N TYR A 197 -2.62 21.73 17.08
CA TYR A 197 -2.38 22.10 18.46
C TYR A 197 -2.79 20.97 19.42
N LEU A 198 -2.09 20.90 20.55
CA LEU A 198 -2.41 20.06 21.68
C LEU A 198 -2.66 20.90 22.95
N ARG A 199 -3.08 20.24 24.01
CA ARG A 199 -3.26 20.84 25.36
C ARG A 199 -4.11 22.14 25.31
N GLY A 200 -5.23 22.10 24.55
CA GLY A 200 -6.11 23.25 24.41
C GLY A 200 -5.46 24.47 23.76
N GLY A 201 -4.59 24.27 22.79
CA GLY A 201 -3.92 25.32 22.03
C GLY A 201 -2.56 25.77 22.58
N LYS A 202 -2.08 25.17 23.68
CA LYS A 202 -0.81 25.57 24.31
C LYS A 202 0.41 24.99 23.62
N THR A 203 0.30 23.86 22.94
CA THR A 203 1.41 23.22 22.22
C THR A 203 1.12 23.21 20.72
N GLN A 204 1.86 23.98 19.94
CA GLN A 204 1.76 23.98 18.48
C GLN A 204 2.56 22.82 17.91
N LEU A 205 1.95 22.08 16.99
CA LEU A 205 2.60 21.06 16.17
C LEU A 205 2.77 21.57 14.75
N VAL A 206 3.94 21.30 14.16
CA VAL A 206 4.22 21.61 12.76
C VAL A 206 4.68 20.33 12.07
N ASN A 207 4.04 19.99 10.95
CA ASN A 207 4.35 18.77 10.24
C ASN A 207 5.76 18.81 9.65
N THR A 208 6.47 17.71 9.83
CA THR A 208 7.84 17.54 9.32
C THR A 208 7.89 17.33 7.80
N ASN A 209 6.78 16.94 7.17
CA ASN A 209 6.66 16.75 5.73
C ASN A 209 6.39 18.08 4.99
N LYS A 210 7.46 18.73 4.52
CA LYS A 210 7.34 20.01 3.80
C LYS A 210 6.66 19.92 2.45
N LEU A 211 6.50 18.72 1.87
CA LEU A 211 5.75 18.51 0.62
C LEU A 211 4.28 18.92 0.76
N LEU A 212 3.70 18.88 1.97
CA LEU A 212 2.34 19.36 2.25
C LEU A 212 2.12 20.83 1.81
N LYS A 213 3.18 21.62 1.71
CA LYS A 213 3.10 23.01 1.26
C LYS A 213 3.40 23.21 -0.22
N THR A 214 4.11 22.29 -0.85
CA THR A 214 4.75 22.52 -2.14
C THR A 214 4.36 21.53 -3.21
N TYR A 215 3.78 20.37 -2.85
CA TYR A 215 3.49 19.31 -3.79
C TYR A 215 1.98 19.08 -3.92
N LYS A 216 1.44 19.23 -5.14
CA LYS A 216 0.01 19.04 -5.41
C LYS A 216 -0.40 17.59 -5.21
N GLY A 217 -1.48 17.36 -4.45
CA GLY A 217 -2.06 16.04 -4.23
C GLY A 217 -1.35 15.22 -3.15
N ILE A 218 -0.37 15.78 -2.43
CA ILE A 218 0.29 15.10 -1.30
C ILE A 218 -0.73 14.78 -0.19
N THR A 219 -0.70 13.56 0.33
CA THR A 219 -1.57 13.08 1.40
C THR A 219 -0.79 12.68 2.66
N GLY A 220 0.53 12.61 2.59
CA GLY A 220 1.39 12.26 3.72
C GLY A 220 2.75 11.73 3.22
N LEU A 221 3.44 10.83 3.89
CA LEU A 221 3.02 10.04 5.05
C LEU A 221 3.93 10.39 6.24
N LYS A 222 5.24 10.01 6.20
CA LYS A 222 6.17 10.14 7.31
C LYS A 222 7.59 10.45 6.87
N THR A 223 8.26 11.36 7.61
CA THR A 223 9.69 11.65 7.46
C THR A 223 10.49 11.04 8.61
N GLY A 224 11.76 10.78 8.38
CA GLY A 224 12.71 10.37 9.40
C GLY A 224 14.07 11.06 9.22
N THR A 225 14.79 11.30 10.29
CA THR A 225 16.17 11.80 10.27
C THR A 225 16.87 11.40 11.55
N THR A 226 18.01 10.71 11.43
CA THR A 226 18.99 10.46 12.47
C THR A 226 20.37 10.54 11.84
N ASP A 227 21.41 10.43 12.66
CA ASP A 227 22.80 10.48 12.15
C ASP A 227 23.10 9.23 11.30
N ASP A 228 22.61 8.05 11.69
CA ASP A 228 22.85 6.79 10.98
C ASP A 228 21.96 6.64 9.74
N ALA A 229 20.69 7.07 9.83
CA ALA A 229 19.75 6.91 8.73
C ALA A 229 19.90 7.98 7.64
N GLY A 230 20.52 9.12 7.94
CA GLY A 230 20.41 10.29 7.09
C GLY A 230 18.97 10.81 7.01
N CYS A 231 18.57 11.37 5.89
CA CYS A 231 17.21 11.90 5.69
C CYS A 231 16.36 10.91 4.88
N CYS A 232 15.27 10.43 5.48
CA CYS A 232 14.34 9.45 4.93
C CYS A 232 12.92 10.00 4.81
N ILE A 233 12.14 9.50 3.86
CA ILE A 233 10.70 9.79 3.72
C ILE A 233 9.97 8.62 3.06
N SER A 234 8.77 8.32 3.57
CA SER A 234 7.68 7.73 2.81
C SER A 234 6.69 8.84 2.49
N ALA A 235 6.50 9.14 1.21
CA ALA A 235 5.58 10.17 0.73
C ALA A 235 4.42 9.53 -0.02
N THR A 236 3.19 9.97 0.28
CA THR A 236 1.99 9.52 -0.43
C THR A 236 1.31 10.69 -1.11
N ALA A 237 0.83 10.46 -2.32
CA ALA A 237 0.09 11.47 -3.08
C ALA A 237 -0.99 10.82 -3.94
N THR A 238 -2.10 11.54 -4.13
CA THR A 238 -3.22 11.10 -4.98
C THR A 238 -3.54 12.17 -6.02
N ARG A 239 -3.64 11.75 -7.29
CA ARG A 239 -4.09 12.57 -8.41
C ARG A 239 -4.92 11.73 -9.37
N ASP A 240 -6.04 12.25 -9.83
CA ASP A 240 -6.87 11.65 -10.88
C ASP A 240 -7.18 10.16 -10.60
N GLY A 241 -7.54 9.82 -9.36
CA GLY A 241 -7.88 8.46 -8.92
C GLY A 241 -6.68 7.52 -8.69
N MET A 242 -5.46 7.92 -9.01
CA MET A 242 -4.26 7.13 -8.77
C MET A 242 -3.54 7.61 -7.50
N SER A 243 -3.21 6.67 -6.61
CA SER A 243 -2.44 6.92 -5.38
C SER A 243 -1.05 6.30 -5.49
N LEU A 244 -0.03 7.09 -5.17
CA LEU A 244 1.38 6.69 -5.24
C LEU A 244 2.05 6.76 -3.87
N ILE A 245 2.99 5.86 -3.65
CA ILE A 245 3.87 5.81 -2.48
C ILE A 245 5.30 5.92 -2.98
N GLY A 246 5.95 7.07 -2.70
CA GLY A 246 7.35 7.30 -3.02
C GLY A 246 8.21 7.21 -1.75
N VAL A 247 9.12 6.24 -1.70
CA VAL A 247 10.03 6.04 -0.58
C VAL A 247 11.45 6.38 -1.01
N VAL A 248 12.14 7.19 -0.21
CA VAL A 248 13.58 7.42 -0.34
C VAL A 248 14.25 7.31 1.03
N LEU A 249 15.38 6.59 1.08
CA LEU A 249 16.16 6.36 2.29
C LEU A 249 17.60 6.82 2.09
N GLY A 250 18.20 7.36 3.15
CA GLY A 250 19.62 7.66 3.21
C GLY A 250 20.05 8.94 2.47
N CYS A 251 19.16 9.93 2.25
CA CYS A 251 19.56 11.20 1.66
C CYS A 251 20.47 11.99 2.60
N ASP A 252 21.45 12.71 2.03
CA ASP A 252 22.41 13.52 2.80
C ASP A 252 21.76 14.69 3.55
N ASN A 253 20.63 15.19 3.03
CA ASN A 253 19.92 16.33 3.63
C ASN A 253 18.43 16.35 3.29
N GLY A 254 17.67 17.13 4.07
CA GLY A 254 16.23 17.22 3.90
C GLY A 254 15.77 17.85 2.58
N LYS A 255 16.57 18.72 1.93
CA LYS A 255 16.23 19.29 0.62
C LYS A 255 16.24 18.21 -0.46
N GLN A 256 17.27 17.38 -0.46
CA GLN A 256 17.42 16.25 -1.37
C GLN A 256 16.28 15.24 -1.19
N ARG A 257 15.99 14.84 0.05
CA ARG A 257 14.87 13.94 0.38
C ARG A 257 13.56 14.35 -0.26
N PHE A 258 13.20 15.63 -0.14
CA PHE A 258 11.96 16.14 -0.71
C PHE A 258 12.01 16.27 -2.24
N ALA A 259 13.17 16.59 -2.82
CA ALA A 259 13.34 16.65 -4.26
C ALA A 259 13.23 15.26 -4.89
N ASP A 260 13.90 14.26 -4.31
CA ASP A 260 13.87 12.89 -4.80
C ASP A 260 12.46 12.27 -4.67
N ALA A 261 11.78 12.48 -3.53
CA ALA A 261 10.41 12.02 -3.36
C ALA A 261 9.44 12.66 -4.36
N ALA A 262 9.58 13.96 -4.62
CA ALA A 262 8.78 14.66 -5.63
C ALA A 262 9.06 14.13 -7.03
N ALA A 263 10.32 13.87 -7.38
CA ALA A 263 10.71 13.31 -8.68
C ALA A 263 10.09 11.92 -8.91
N LEU A 264 10.10 11.04 -7.89
CA LEU A 264 9.43 9.73 -7.96
C LEU A 264 7.93 9.88 -8.23
N LEU A 265 7.26 10.71 -7.46
CA LEU A 265 5.82 10.93 -7.60
C LEU A 265 5.47 11.56 -8.96
N ASP A 266 6.24 12.56 -9.41
CA ASP A 266 6.04 13.19 -10.72
C ASP A 266 6.25 12.19 -11.87
N TYR A 267 7.26 11.33 -11.77
CA TYR A 267 7.47 10.26 -12.74
C TYR A 267 6.27 9.32 -12.82
N GLY A 268 5.74 8.89 -11.68
CA GLY A 268 4.57 8.01 -11.63
C GLY A 268 3.36 8.67 -12.28
N PHE A 269 3.00 9.87 -11.83
CA PHE A 269 1.85 10.61 -12.39
C PHE A 269 2.01 11.03 -13.86
N ALA A 270 3.24 11.25 -14.33
CA ALA A 270 3.47 11.58 -15.73
C ALA A 270 3.29 10.37 -16.66
N ASN A 271 3.77 9.19 -16.24
CA ASN A 271 3.91 8.03 -17.10
C ASN A 271 2.81 6.97 -16.95
N TYR A 272 2.11 6.93 -15.81
CA TYR A 272 1.14 5.88 -15.50
C TYR A 272 -0.24 6.43 -15.18
N SER A 273 -1.24 5.57 -15.35
CA SER A 273 -2.62 5.78 -14.90
C SER A 273 -3.21 4.46 -14.44
N VAL A 274 -4.22 4.52 -13.57
CA VAL A 274 -5.04 3.36 -13.23
C VAL A 274 -6.23 3.33 -14.18
N LYS A 275 -6.42 2.21 -14.87
CA LYS A 275 -7.65 1.89 -15.59
C LYS A 275 -8.51 1.06 -14.66
N GLU A 276 -9.57 1.65 -14.13
CA GLU A 276 -10.53 0.96 -13.29
C GLU A 276 -11.23 -0.15 -14.07
N LEU A 277 -11.47 -1.27 -13.40
CA LEU A 277 -12.24 -2.38 -13.93
C LEU A 277 -13.70 -2.19 -13.53
N SER A 278 -14.59 -2.57 -14.42
CA SER A 278 -16.02 -2.61 -14.16
C SER A 278 -16.61 -3.92 -14.67
N VAL A 279 -17.70 -4.35 -14.04
CA VAL A 279 -18.47 -5.50 -14.54
C VAL A 279 -18.89 -5.20 -15.98
N PRO A 280 -18.63 -6.11 -16.96
CA PRO A 280 -19.06 -5.94 -18.35
C PRO A 280 -20.57 -5.78 -18.45
N GLU A 281 -21.03 -4.92 -19.39
CA GLU A 281 -22.47 -4.64 -19.58
C GLU A 281 -23.26 -5.89 -20.04
N ASP A 282 -22.58 -6.83 -20.69
CA ASP A 282 -23.14 -8.08 -21.18
C ASP A 282 -23.12 -9.23 -20.14
N MET A 283 -22.63 -8.96 -18.92
CA MET A 283 -22.65 -9.95 -17.85
C MET A 283 -24.10 -10.25 -17.46
N PRO A 284 -24.51 -11.57 -17.34
CA PRO A 284 -25.83 -11.93 -16.85
C PRO A 284 -26.13 -11.33 -15.48
N VAL A 285 -27.36 -10.94 -15.23
CA VAL A 285 -27.82 -10.44 -13.91
C VAL A 285 -28.30 -11.56 -13.00
N ASP A 286 -28.67 -12.72 -13.59
CA ASP A 286 -29.10 -13.93 -12.90
C ASP A 286 -28.62 -15.18 -13.64
N ILE A 287 -28.73 -16.33 -12.98
CA ILE A 287 -28.39 -17.65 -13.52
C ILE A 287 -29.55 -18.62 -13.21
N GLY A 288 -29.86 -19.53 -14.15
CA GLY A 288 -30.89 -20.56 -13.98
C GLY A 288 -30.57 -21.49 -12.81
N VAL A 289 -31.62 -21.96 -12.11
CA VAL A 289 -31.50 -22.96 -11.04
C VAL A 289 -32.41 -24.13 -11.35
N ASP A 290 -31.77 -25.28 -11.56
CA ASP A 290 -32.48 -26.55 -11.80
C ASP A 290 -32.96 -27.15 -10.47
N ASN A 291 -34.14 -27.75 -10.51
CA ASN A 291 -34.79 -28.36 -9.35
C ASN A 291 -35.00 -27.44 -8.14
N GLY A 292 -35.04 -26.11 -8.37
CA GLY A 292 -35.25 -25.07 -7.36
C GLY A 292 -36.74 -24.65 -7.25
N MET A 293 -37.11 -24.10 -6.08
CA MET A 293 -38.41 -23.43 -5.89
C MET A 293 -38.52 -22.14 -6.71
N GLU A 294 -37.40 -21.56 -7.04
CA GLU A 294 -37.23 -20.42 -7.95
C GLU A 294 -36.40 -20.88 -9.17
N SER A 295 -36.74 -20.37 -10.34
CA SER A 295 -36.12 -20.80 -11.61
C SER A 295 -34.79 -20.13 -11.89
N SER A 296 -34.41 -19.08 -11.14
CA SER A 296 -33.14 -18.41 -11.24
C SER A 296 -32.76 -17.76 -9.94
N VAL A 297 -31.49 -17.42 -9.78
CA VAL A 297 -30.93 -16.64 -8.70
C VAL A 297 -30.09 -15.51 -9.25
N GLY A 298 -30.20 -14.32 -8.65
CA GLY A 298 -29.35 -13.18 -8.97
C GLY A 298 -27.89 -13.49 -8.72
N ILE A 299 -27.01 -12.83 -9.45
CA ILE A 299 -25.56 -12.96 -9.27
C ILE A 299 -24.95 -11.64 -8.80
N LYS A 300 -23.85 -11.75 -8.04
CA LYS A 300 -23.10 -10.62 -7.49
C LYS A 300 -21.63 -10.79 -7.78
N CYS A 301 -20.99 -9.74 -8.30
CA CYS A 301 -19.56 -9.69 -8.53
C CYS A 301 -19.04 -8.31 -8.09
N ASP A 302 -18.16 -8.28 -7.10
CA ASP A 302 -17.56 -7.05 -6.60
C ASP A 302 -16.21 -6.81 -7.29
N VAL A 303 -16.20 -5.94 -8.29
CA VAL A 303 -14.99 -5.53 -9.00
C VAL A 303 -14.49 -4.22 -8.40
N ASN A 304 -13.44 -4.31 -7.59
CA ASN A 304 -12.91 -3.20 -6.78
C ASN A 304 -11.42 -2.92 -7.03
N SER A 305 -10.93 -3.19 -8.22
CA SER A 305 -9.51 -3.06 -8.57
C SER A 305 -9.35 -2.48 -9.98
N GLY A 306 -8.10 -2.18 -10.37
CA GLY A 306 -7.74 -1.66 -11.67
C GLY A 306 -6.38 -2.20 -12.14
N PHE A 307 -6.04 -1.94 -13.38
CA PHE A 307 -4.68 -2.17 -13.90
C PHE A 307 -3.92 -0.86 -13.96
N VAL A 308 -2.67 -0.90 -13.49
CA VAL A 308 -1.71 0.20 -13.75
C VAL A 308 -1.14 0.03 -15.15
N THR A 309 -1.43 0.99 -16.00
CA THR A 309 -0.97 1.00 -17.39
C THR A 309 -0.13 2.23 -17.67
N GLY A 310 0.83 2.11 -18.59
CA GLY A 310 1.55 3.26 -19.10
C GLY A 310 0.62 4.18 -19.89
N LYS A 311 0.66 5.49 -19.69
CA LYS A 311 -0.18 6.44 -20.43
C LYS A 311 0.04 6.41 -21.95
N ALA A 312 1.26 6.06 -22.36
CA ALA A 312 1.60 5.88 -23.77
C ALA A 312 1.29 4.47 -24.30
N SER A 313 0.85 3.56 -23.42
CA SER A 313 0.54 2.18 -23.81
C SER A 313 -0.88 2.06 -24.32
N ALA A 314 -1.03 1.34 -25.44
CA ALA A 314 -2.34 1.00 -26.02
C ALA A 314 -2.90 -0.29 -25.39
N ASP A 315 -2.59 -0.56 -24.13
CA ASP A 315 -2.97 -1.80 -23.46
C ASP A 315 -4.48 -1.99 -23.49
N GLU A 316 -4.91 -3.06 -24.13
CA GLU A 316 -6.30 -3.49 -24.16
C GLU A 316 -6.55 -4.38 -22.92
N ILE A 317 -7.65 -4.09 -22.22
CA ILE A 317 -8.11 -4.93 -21.11
C ILE A 317 -9.16 -5.87 -21.70
N THR A 318 -8.89 -7.16 -21.61
CA THR A 318 -9.83 -8.21 -21.99
C THR A 318 -10.51 -8.79 -20.77
N SER A 319 -11.78 -9.16 -20.89
CA SER A 319 -12.52 -9.87 -19.83
C SER A 319 -12.95 -11.26 -20.29
N THR A 320 -12.98 -12.20 -19.36
CA THR A 320 -13.46 -13.56 -19.58
C THR A 320 -14.37 -13.96 -18.43
N LEU A 321 -15.58 -14.39 -18.77
CA LEU A 321 -16.59 -14.85 -17.83
C LEU A 321 -16.57 -16.38 -17.79
N ASP A 322 -16.45 -16.94 -16.59
CA ASP A 322 -16.51 -18.38 -16.31
C ASP A 322 -17.69 -18.63 -15.37
N LEU A 323 -18.85 -18.97 -15.94
CA LEU A 323 -20.08 -19.31 -15.25
C LEU A 323 -20.67 -20.62 -15.81
N PRO A 324 -21.29 -21.49 -15.00
CA PRO A 324 -22.06 -22.64 -15.50
C PRO A 324 -23.33 -22.17 -16.22
N GLU A 325 -23.93 -23.02 -17.03
CA GLU A 325 -25.19 -22.71 -17.72
C GLU A 325 -26.37 -22.63 -16.73
N SER A 326 -26.38 -23.48 -15.69
CA SER A 326 -27.35 -23.47 -14.59
C SER A 326 -26.71 -23.99 -13.30
N LEU A 327 -27.38 -23.78 -12.18
CA LEU A 327 -27.04 -24.32 -10.87
C LEU A 327 -28.07 -25.40 -10.46
N GLU A 328 -27.67 -26.32 -9.62
CA GLU A 328 -28.54 -27.29 -8.99
C GLU A 328 -28.94 -26.81 -7.60
N ALA A 329 -30.25 -26.84 -7.28
CA ALA A 329 -30.72 -26.47 -5.94
C ALA A 329 -30.36 -27.59 -4.90
N PRO A 330 -30.05 -27.22 -3.63
CA PRO A 330 -30.15 -25.86 -3.05
C PRO A 330 -29.00 -24.93 -3.44
N VAL A 331 -29.27 -23.63 -3.54
CA VAL A 331 -28.27 -22.59 -3.71
C VAL A 331 -28.31 -21.70 -2.47
N GLU A 332 -27.14 -21.38 -1.91
CA GLU A 332 -27.02 -20.52 -0.74
C GLU A 332 -26.52 -19.12 -1.14
N GLU A 333 -27.02 -18.07 -0.48
CA GLU A 333 -26.53 -16.71 -0.64
C GLU A 333 -25.02 -16.65 -0.30
N GLY A 334 -24.24 -16.03 -1.20
CA GLY A 334 -22.78 -15.96 -1.07
C GLY A 334 -22.04 -17.20 -1.60
N GLN A 335 -22.74 -18.26 -2.04
CA GLN A 335 -22.11 -19.40 -2.69
C GLN A 335 -21.35 -18.95 -3.93
N ILE A 336 -20.06 -19.29 -4.04
CA ILE A 336 -19.25 -18.99 -5.21
C ILE A 336 -19.70 -19.89 -6.35
N ILE A 337 -20.14 -19.28 -7.45
CA ILE A 337 -20.74 -19.94 -8.60
C ILE A 337 -19.94 -19.75 -9.88
N GLY A 338 -18.94 -18.87 -9.86
CA GLY A 338 -18.12 -18.60 -11.03
C GLY A 338 -17.06 -17.55 -10.79
N LYS A 339 -16.51 -17.06 -11.89
CA LYS A 339 -15.38 -16.14 -11.88
C LYS A 339 -15.42 -15.19 -13.08
N LEU A 340 -15.16 -13.91 -12.82
CA LEU A 340 -14.87 -12.91 -13.83
C LEU A 340 -13.36 -12.62 -13.83
N SER A 341 -12.69 -12.85 -14.94
CA SER A 341 -11.27 -12.62 -15.10
C SER A 341 -11.01 -11.43 -16.01
N PHE A 342 -10.07 -10.58 -15.65
CA PHE A 342 -9.55 -9.53 -16.50
C PHE A 342 -8.06 -9.77 -16.76
N GLU A 343 -7.60 -9.46 -17.97
CA GLU A 343 -6.19 -9.59 -18.35
C GLU A 343 -5.72 -8.35 -19.11
N ALA A 344 -4.55 -7.83 -18.72
CA ALA A 344 -3.85 -6.76 -19.40
C ALA A 344 -2.34 -6.92 -19.17
N ASN A 345 -1.53 -6.77 -20.23
CA ASN A 345 -0.05 -6.83 -20.16
C ASN A 345 0.53 -8.07 -19.48
N GLY A 346 -0.14 -9.23 -19.60
CA GLY A 346 0.26 -10.48 -18.95
C GLY A 346 -0.05 -10.53 -17.44
N GLU A 347 -0.66 -9.49 -16.88
CA GLU A 347 -1.23 -9.53 -15.54
C GLU A 347 -2.68 -10.00 -15.62
N LYS A 348 -3.08 -10.90 -14.72
CA LYS A 348 -4.45 -11.42 -14.62
C LYS A 348 -5.03 -11.11 -13.25
N ARG A 349 -6.31 -10.72 -13.21
CA ARG A 349 -7.09 -10.49 -12.00
C ARG A 349 -8.39 -11.24 -12.06
N ASP A 350 -8.65 -12.03 -11.03
CA ASP A 350 -9.85 -12.87 -10.91
C ASP A 350 -10.75 -12.32 -9.80
N PHE A 351 -12.04 -12.15 -10.11
CA PHE A 351 -13.09 -11.75 -9.18
C PHE A 351 -14.10 -12.87 -9.06
N GLN A 352 -14.44 -13.23 -7.82
CA GLN A 352 -15.43 -14.27 -7.58
C GLN A 352 -16.84 -13.77 -7.88
N ILE A 353 -17.64 -14.64 -8.49
CA ILE A 353 -19.06 -14.42 -8.71
C ILE A 353 -19.81 -15.28 -7.71
N ALA A 354 -20.71 -14.66 -6.94
CA ALA A 354 -21.48 -15.34 -5.93
C ALA A 354 -22.99 -15.24 -6.20
N ALA A 355 -23.76 -16.21 -5.72
CA ALA A 355 -25.21 -16.14 -5.69
C ALA A 355 -25.66 -14.99 -4.77
N ALA A 356 -26.61 -14.18 -5.22
CA ALA A 356 -27.13 -13.03 -4.48
C ALA A 356 -28.33 -13.37 -3.57
N GLY A 357 -28.75 -14.63 -3.53
CA GLY A 357 -29.87 -15.10 -2.72
C GLY A 357 -29.87 -16.62 -2.55
N ASN A 358 -30.82 -17.10 -1.74
CA ASN A 358 -31.03 -18.53 -1.52
C ASN A 358 -32.09 -19.07 -2.48
N VAL A 359 -31.92 -20.29 -2.96
CA VAL A 359 -32.94 -21.06 -3.68
C VAL A 359 -33.06 -22.43 -3.05
N GLU A 360 -34.23 -22.70 -2.45
CA GLU A 360 -34.54 -23.99 -1.85
C GLU A 360 -34.84 -25.02 -2.93
N PRO A 361 -34.52 -26.31 -2.69
CA PRO A 361 -34.90 -27.37 -3.62
C PRO A 361 -36.42 -27.52 -3.73
N ILE A 362 -36.90 -27.91 -4.92
CA ILE A 362 -38.31 -28.09 -5.16
C ILE A 362 -38.85 -29.25 -4.30
N THR A 363 -39.89 -28.99 -3.56
CA THR A 363 -40.58 -30.01 -2.74
C THR A 363 -42.07 -29.99 -3.02
N PHE A 364 -42.74 -31.17 -2.90
CA PHE A 364 -44.18 -31.24 -3.08
C PHE A 364 -44.94 -30.26 -2.16
N GLY A 365 -44.52 -30.18 -0.90
CA GLY A 365 -45.11 -29.24 0.08
C GLY A 365 -44.92 -27.77 -0.28
N GLY A 366 -43.74 -27.41 -0.82
CA GLY A 366 -43.42 -26.07 -1.29
C GLY A 366 -44.28 -25.66 -2.48
N VAL A 367 -44.35 -26.52 -3.51
CA VAL A 367 -45.20 -26.30 -4.70
C VAL A 367 -46.66 -26.19 -4.35
N PHE A 368 -47.17 -27.08 -3.48
CA PHE A 368 -48.54 -27.04 -3.02
C PHE A 368 -48.87 -25.74 -2.26
N LYS A 369 -48.01 -25.31 -1.37
CA LYS A 369 -48.16 -24.05 -0.64
C LYS A 369 -48.17 -22.83 -1.56
N THR A 370 -47.29 -22.80 -2.57
CA THR A 370 -47.23 -21.70 -3.55
C THR A 370 -48.51 -21.68 -4.40
N ALA A 371 -48.96 -22.84 -4.89
CA ALA A 371 -50.22 -22.96 -5.63
C ALA A 371 -51.45 -22.53 -4.81
N LEU A 372 -51.51 -22.91 -3.53
CA LEU A 372 -52.60 -22.53 -2.63
C LEU A 372 -52.60 -21.01 -2.36
N ASN A 373 -51.42 -20.40 -2.13
CA ASN A 373 -51.29 -18.96 -1.94
C ASN A 373 -51.73 -18.17 -3.19
N SER A 374 -51.36 -18.63 -4.37
CA SER A 374 -51.78 -18.03 -5.65
C SER A 374 -53.30 -18.10 -5.85
N LEU A 375 -53.95 -19.18 -5.42
CA LEU A 375 -55.41 -19.34 -5.48
C LEU A 375 -56.14 -18.47 -4.46
N LEU A 376 -55.55 -18.18 -3.31
CA LEU A 376 -56.13 -17.33 -2.27
C LEU A 376 -55.91 -15.84 -2.50
N ALA A 377 -55.00 -15.45 -3.41
CA ALA A 377 -54.70 -14.09 -3.80
C ALA A 377 -55.57 -13.56 -4.98
N LEU A 378 -56.36 -14.45 -5.57
CA LEU A 378 -57.38 -14.15 -6.59
C LEU A 378 -58.76 -13.90 -5.92
#